data_e48e23098b6aef60d119b671d094fe99
#
_entry.id   e48e23098b6aef60d119b671d094fe99
#
_cell.length_a   1.000
_cell.length_b   1.000
_cell.length_c   1.000
_cell.angle_alpha   90.00
_cell.angle_beta   90.00
_cell.angle_gamma   90.00
#
_symmetry.space_group_name_H-M   'P 1'
#
loop_
_entity.id
_entity.type
_entity.pdbx_description
1 polymer ?
#
loop_
_entity_poly.entity_id
_entity_poly.type
_entity_poly.pdbx_seq_one_letter_code
_entity_poly.pdbx_strand_id
1 'polypeptide(L)'
;MRNSLKGFLCSMAAVCLTILAAVSCTHVDDTLGQDFIPGGNDKLSLHIDTLGLGEGEAITASQVFYDSIGLAGSTRHTRGAMNLHIAYMGRSSDPTFGKITAASIATCLPSEPVRPYFYRGRHSTFDSVKLSLNMKLVSGDPSVRQRFNVYRLRDTLAYTTDTIYYQSFRYEDHIESEPAFSFEYSGTPADIEEIKLDVLPAGEAFLKEMMAADTTLFYSDRYYEYLRQFKGFAIVPDTSTPENAALYVNYLPNTYLNLYYQRDRDDWEIKVDDENKEREITAYMQLAFTDNDTRDNTSIASIRRDYSGTPYAALNEGQRIEAEGVAYVQGIGGMATVLTFPDSFFESLEARKPSSDYTIYINQAQLFVWVPEHTATAYDRAFQMLGSYSNYGKMSIIADYYISDSETTSVEVPYDGKLNRNPGKGYYRMDISSFLQHALLNDDDESRSLTLGGTYTPYEPFSDYFTSLMVAGSERPVQVRVVYTLIKPNGEQ
;
A
#
# COMPACT_ATOMS: atom_id res chain seq x y z
N MET A 1 37.51 -56.21 -25.75
CA MET A 1 37.66 -55.00 -26.60
C MET A 1 36.41 -54.57 -27.36
N ARG A 2 35.46 -55.44 -27.71
CA ARG A 2 34.28 -55.07 -28.53
C ARG A 2 33.14 -54.32 -27.79
N ASN A 3 33.10 -54.39 -26.46
CA ASN A 3 32.08 -53.70 -25.64
C ASN A 3 32.51 -52.29 -25.22
N SER A 4 33.81 -52.00 -25.15
CA SER A 4 34.31 -50.65 -24.79
C SER A 4 34.16 -49.65 -25.95
N LEU A 5 34.23 -50.13 -27.20
CA LEU A 5 34.08 -49.30 -28.40
C LEU A 5 32.62 -48.86 -28.60
N LYS A 6 31.64 -49.71 -28.22
CA LYS A 6 30.21 -49.35 -28.29
C LYS A 6 29.82 -48.31 -27.23
N GLY A 7 30.43 -48.37 -26.04
CA GLY A 7 30.21 -47.38 -24.99
C GLY A 7 30.79 -46.00 -25.36
N PHE A 8 31.95 -45.98 -25.98
CA PHE A 8 32.60 -44.74 -26.46
C PHE A 8 31.82 -44.06 -27.59
N LEU A 9 31.30 -44.86 -28.53
CA LEU A 9 30.47 -44.35 -29.65
C LEU A 9 29.12 -43.81 -29.16
N CYS A 10 28.49 -44.42 -28.13
CA CYS A 10 27.26 -43.92 -27.54
C CYS A 10 27.47 -42.61 -26.73
N SER A 11 28.59 -42.49 -26.01
CA SER A 11 28.91 -41.24 -25.29
C SER A 11 29.24 -40.10 -26.25
N MET A 12 29.92 -40.38 -27.35
CA MET A 12 30.25 -39.37 -28.37
C MET A 12 28.99 -38.91 -29.10
N ALA A 13 28.05 -39.82 -29.39
CA ALA A 13 26.78 -39.48 -30.00
C ALA A 13 25.89 -38.62 -29.03
N ALA A 14 25.89 -38.93 -27.75
CA ALA A 14 25.19 -38.13 -26.73
C ALA A 14 25.75 -36.72 -26.58
N VAL A 15 27.09 -36.58 -26.58
CA VAL A 15 27.76 -35.26 -26.55
C VAL A 15 27.50 -34.45 -27.84
N CYS A 16 27.47 -35.08 -28.99
CA CYS A 16 27.10 -34.39 -30.23
C CYS A 16 25.63 -33.95 -30.28
N LEU A 17 24.70 -34.76 -29.70
CA LEU A 17 23.31 -34.36 -29.57
C LEU A 17 23.08 -33.19 -28.58
N THR A 18 23.83 -33.17 -27.48
CA THR A 18 23.76 -32.04 -26.54
C THR A 18 24.36 -30.74 -27.09
N ILE A 19 25.42 -30.84 -27.92
CA ILE A 19 25.99 -29.66 -28.60
C ILE A 19 25.04 -29.15 -29.68
N LEU A 20 24.35 -30.01 -30.40
CA LEU A 20 23.35 -29.62 -31.40
C LEU A 20 22.08 -29.00 -30.74
N ALA A 21 21.72 -29.42 -29.52
CA ALA A 21 20.65 -28.80 -28.79
C ALA A 21 21.03 -27.44 -28.16
N ALA A 22 22.33 -27.23 -27.89
CA ALA A 22 22.83 -25.94 -27.35
C ALA A 22 23.02 -24.86 -28.43
N VAL A 23 22.99 -25.22 -29.72
CA VAL A 23 23.06 -24.28 -30.85
C VAL A 23 21.68 -24.00 -31.45
N SER A 24 20.59 -24.35 -30.75
CA SER A 24 19.29 -23.77 -31.03
C SER A 24 19.29 -22.32 -30.56
N CYS A 25 20.09 -21.48 -31.21
CA CYS A 25 19.75 -20.07 -31.30
C CYS A 25 18.35 -20.03 -31.90
N THR A 26 17.37 -19.66 -31.10
CA THR A 26 16.14 -19.15 -31.64
C THR A 26 16.50 -17.90 -32.43
N HIS A 27 16.76 -18.09 -33.74
CA HIS A 27 16.57 -17.00 -34.64
C HIS A 27 15.11 -16.60 -34.44
N VAL A 28 14.90 -15.45 -33.81
CA VAL A 28 13.62 -14.76 -33.91
C VAL A 28 13.44 -14.59 -35.42
N ASP A 29 12.43 -15.25 -35.94
CA ASP A 29 12.11 -15.10 -37.37
C ASP A 29 11.57 -13.68 -37.55
N ASP A 30 12.44 -12.78 -37.97
CA ASP A 30 12.13 -11.37 -38.19
C ASP A 30 11.06 -11.19 -39.29
N THR A 31 10.67 -12.26 -39.97
CA THR A 31 9.64 -12.26 -41.02
C THR A 31 8.26 -12.68 -40.50
N LEU A 32 8.14 -13.16 -39.27
CA LEU A 32 6.88 -13.64 -38.69
C LEU A 32 5.88 -12.49 -38.58
N GLY A 33 4.90 -12.49 -39.48
CA GLY A 33 3.84 -11.47 -39.57
C GLY A 33 4.03 -10.43 -40.70
N GLN A 34 5.16 -10.39 -41.37
CA GLN A 34 5.39 -9.47 -42.51
C GLN A 34 4.47 -9.75 -43.70
N ASP A 35 4.13 -11.02 -43.92
CA ASP A 35 3.25 -11.45 -45.02
C ASP A 35 1.78 -11.08 -44.87
N PHE A 36 1.37 -10.66 -43.65
CA PHE A 36 -0.01 -10.27 -43.32
C PHE A 36 -0.28 -8.76 -43.46
N ILE A 37 0.74 -7.97 -43.75
CA ILE A 37 0.60 -6.51 -43.84
C ILE A 37 0.44 -6.11 -45.31
N PRO A 38 -0.69 -5.53 -45.72
CA PRO A 38 -0.88 -5.05 -47.10
C PRO A 38 0.13 -3.93 -47.41
N GLY A 39 1.05 -4.17 -48.31
CA GLY A 39 1.96 -3.15 -48.86
C GLY A 39 3.46 -3.41 -48.78
N GLY A 40 3.89 -4.58 -48.34
CA GLY A 40 5.27 -5.04 -48.51
C GLY A 40 6.23 -4.78 -47.36
N ASN A 41 7.30 -5.52 -47.36
CA ASN A 41 8.31 -5.72 -46.32
C ASN A 41 9.14 -4.48 -45.89
N ASP A 42 8.98 -3.34 -46.53
CA ASP A 42 9.90 -2.21 -46.37
C ASP A 42 9.41 -1.15 -45.37
N LYS A 43 8.24 -1.33 -44.71
CA LYS A 43 7.62 -0.27 -43.95
C LYS A 43 7.58 -0.49 -42.45
N LEU A 44 7.75 -1.73 -41.98
CA LEU A 44 7.70 -2.09 -40.57
C LEU A 44 8.94 -2.88 -40.17
N SER A 45 9.66 -2.43 -39.18
CA SER A 45 10.78 -3.17 -38.59
C SER A 45 10.61 -3.23 -37.06
N LEU A 46 10.68 -4.43 -36.49
CA LEU A 46 10.65 -4.69 -35.08
C LEU A 46 12.07 -4.69 -34.51
N HIS A 47 12.29 -3.93 -33.47
CA HIS A 47 13.59 -3.79 -32.81
C HIS A 47 13.50 -4.07 -31.33
N ILE A 48 14.60 -4.57 -30.76
CA ILE A 48 14.72 -4.81 -29.31
C ILE A 48 16.02 -4.20 -28.84
N ASP A 49 15.95 -3.27 -27.91
CA ASP A 49 17.11 -2.60 -27.32
C ASP A 49 17.04 -2.59 -25.78
N THR A 50 18.20 -2.42 -25.13
CA THR A 50 18.28 -2.15 -23.70
C THR A 50 18.93 -0.78 -23.53
N LEU A 51 18.22 0.14 -22.91
CA LEU A 51 18.59 1.53 -22.69
C LEU A 51 18.88 1.81 -21.20
N GLY A 52 19.56 2.91 -20.93
CA GLY A 52 19.95 3.33 -19.58
C GLY A 52 21.35 2.85 -19.18
N LEU A 53 22.09 2.17 -20.06
CA LEU A 53 23.44 1.66 -19.82
C LEU A 53 24.53 2.45 -20.54
N GLY A 54 24.16 3.23 -21.57
CA GLY A 54 25.09 4.03 -22.35
C GLY A 54 25.64 5.22 -21.58
N GLU A 55 26.78 5.74 -22.03
CA GLU A 55 27.35 6.98 -21.48
C GLU A 55 26.38 8.13 -21.75
N GLY A 56 25.90 8.79 -20.68
CA GLY A 56 24.91 9.86 -20.75
C GLY A 56 23.44 9.39 -20.78
N GLU A 57 23.14 8.12 -20.98
CA GLU A 57 21.77 7.59 -20.97
C GLU A 57 21.25 7.24 -19.57
N ALA A 58 22.10 7.34 -18.56
CA ALA A 58 21.77 6.87 -17.21
C ALA A 58 20.53 7.58 -16.65
N ILE A 59 19.53 6.76 -16.28
CA ILE A 59 18.32 7.22 -15.60
C ILE A 59 18.72 7.65 -14.20
N THR A 60 18.56 8.94 -13.89
CA THR A 60 18.90 9.49 -12.56
C THR A 60 17.79 9.22 -11.56
N ALA A 61 18.13 9.29 -10.28
CA ALA A 61 17.18 9.07 -9.21
C ALA A 61 17.24 10.16 -8.16
N SER A 62 16.10 10.48 -7.55
CA SER A 62 16.04 11.34 -6.38
C SER A 62 15.00 10.84 -5.38
N GLN A 63 15.25 11.08 -4.11
CA GLN A 63 14.32 10.81 -3.03
C GLN A 63 13.37 11.96 -2.84
N VAL A 64 12.10 11.66 -2.67
CA VAL A 64 11.04 12.61 -2.33
C VAL A 64 10.19 12.08 -1.19
N PHE A 65 9.50 12.98 -0.49
CA PHE A 65 8.50 12.59 0.48
C PHE A 65 7.15 12.42 -0.21
N TYR A 66 6.51 11.27 -0.02
CA TYR A 66 5.33 10.83 -0.76
C TYR A 66 4.00 11.03 -0.02
N ASP A 67 3.95 11.91 0.99
CA ASP A 67 2.76 12.10 1.83
C ASP A 67 1.56 12.70 1.07
N SER A 68 1.83 13.60 0.15
CA SER A 68 0.79 14.35 -0.57
C SER A 68 0.40 13.75 -1.91
N ILE A 69 1.03 12.69 -2.34
CA ILE A 69 0.76 12.05 -3.63
C ILE A 69 -0.36 11.04 -3.46
N GLY A 70 -1.55 11.45 -3.77
CA GLY A 70 -2.88 10.94 -3.50
C GLY A 70 -3.22 9.45 -3.58
N LEU A 71 -2.27 8.56 -3.82
CA LEU A 71 -2.57 7.15 -4.00
C LEU A 71 -2.08 6.27 -2.85
N ALA A 72 -0.88 6.52 -2.34
CA ALA A 72 -0.35 5.78 -1.20
C ALA A 72 -0.83 6.34 0.14
N GLY A 73 -1.23 7.62 0.17
CA GLY A 73 -1.67 8.31 1.37
C GLY A 73 -3.17 8.35 1.60
N SER A 74 -3.98 7.89 0.64
CA SER A 74 -5.43 7.89 0.79
C SER A 74 -5.86 6.67 1.59
N THR A 75 -6.46 6.93 2.75
CA THR A 75 -7.07 5.88 3.60
C THR A 75 -8.57 5.80 3.39
N ARG A 76 -9.07 6.41 2.32
CA ARG A 76 -10.48 6.46 2.06
C ARG A 76 -11.05 5.10 1.67
N HIS A 77 -12.15 4.78 2.31
CA HIS A 77 -13.02 3.70 1.90
C HIS A 77 -13.89 4.12 0.71
N THR A 78 -13.78 3.44 -0.42
CA THR A 78 -14.70 3.59 -1.55
C THR A 78 -15.67 2.42 -1.60
N ARG A 79 -16.94 2.74 -1.70
CA ARG A 79 -18.03 1.76 -1.80
C ARG A 79 -17.79 0.81 -2.99
N GLY A 80 -17.77 -0.49 -2.74
CA GLY A 80 -17.72 -1.52 -3.79
C GLY A 80 -16.34 -2.01 -4.21
N ALA A 81 -15.24 -1.46 -3.72
CA ALA A 81 -13.93 -2.08 -3.85
C ALA A 81 -13.64 -2.94 -2.60
N MET A 82 -12.90 -4.02 -2.74
CA MET A 82 -12.35 -4.77 -1.62
C MET A 82 -11.26 -3.93 -0.94
N ASN A 83 -11.68 -2.87 -0.27
CA ASN A 83 -10.76 -2.03 0.47
C ASN A 83 -10.54 -2.66 1.83
N LEU A 84 -9.31 -3.04 2.07
CA LEU A 84 -8.88 -3.43 3.39
C LEU A 84 -8.94 -2.17 4.26
N HIS A 85 -9.87 -2.15 5.19
CA HIS A 85 -9.94 -1.14 6.22
C HIS A 85 -8.79 -1.37 7.19
N ILE A 86 -7.71 -0.67 6.97
CA ILE A 86 -6.53 -0.74 7.83
C ILE A 86 -6.25 0.61 8.45
N ALA A 87 -5.75 0.59 9.66
CA ALA A 87 -5.23 1.75 10.35
C ALA A 87 -3.87 1.40 10.96
N TYR A 88 -3.09 2.41 11.25
CA TYR A 88 -1.80 2.23 11.90
C TYR A 88 -1.82 2.93 13.25
N MET A 89 -1.08 2.37 14.21
CA MET A 89 -0.95 2.97 15.53
C MET A 89 0.39 2.63 16.16
N GLY A 90 0.95 3.58 16.89
CA GLY A 90 2.23 3.40 17.59
C GLY A 90 3.31 4.36 17.14
N ARG A 91 4.50 4.15 17.68
CA ARG A 91 5.71 4.94 17.39
C ARG A 91 6.87 3.99 17.12
N SER A 92 7.62 4.26 16.09
CA SER A 92 8.86 3.55 15.84
C SER A 92 9.92 4.50 15.30
N SER A 93 11.18 4.11 15.42
CA SER A 93 12.30 4.86 14.86
C SER A 93 13.30 3.92 14.21
N ASP A 94 13.88 4.39 13.12
CA ASP A 94 14.94 3.72 12.37
C ASP A 94 16.09 4.68 12.14
N PRO A 95 17.36 4.26 12.30
CA PRO A 95 18.50 5.14 12.10
C PRO A 95 18.59 5.75 10.70
N THR A 96 18.10 5.05 9.69
CA THR A 96 18.13 5.50 8.29
C THR A 96 16.89 6.31 7.93
N PHE A 97 15.70 5.86 8.39
CA PHE A 97 14.40 6.38 7.95
C PHE A 97 13.73 7.30 8.98
N GLY A 98 14.42 7.60 10.07
CA GLY A 98 13.93 8.53 11.08
C GLY A 98 12.81 7.96 11.92
N LYS A 99 11.87 8.83 12.33
CA LYS A 99 10.81 8.51 13.27
C LYS A 99 9.48 8.43 12.55
N ILE A 100 8.64 7.50 12.99
CA ILE A 100 7.25 7.38 12.55
C ILE A 100 6.33 7.40 13.77
N THR A 101 5.25 8.15 13.66
CA THR A 101 4.16 8.17 14.64
C THR A 101 2.85 8.01 13.90
N ALA A 102 2.08 7.02 14.26
CA ALA A 102 0.81 6.72 13.61
C ALA A 102 -0.34 6.71 14.62
N ALA A 103 -1.48 7.28 14.20
CA ALA A 103 -2.74 7.27 14.93
C ALA A 103 -3.86 6.74 14.04
N SER A 104 -4.74 5.94 14.65
CA SER A 104 -5.92 5.37 13.99
C SER A 104 -7.13 6.21 14.33
N ILE A 105 -7.82 6.75 13.33
CA ILE A 105 -9.03 7.56 13.49
C ILE A 105 -10.17 6.85 12.76
N ALA A 106 -11.31 6.65 13.41
CA ALA A 106 -12.45 6.05 12.74
C ALA A 106 -13.78 6.51 13.36
N THR A 107 -14.80 6.62 12.50
CA THR A 107 -16.17 6.65 12.97
C THR A 107 -16.54 5.27 13.52
N CYS A 108 -17.41 5.23 14.53
CA CYS A 108 -17.87 3.97 15.11
C CYS A 108 -19.38 3.88 15.04
N LEU A 109 -19.89 2.73 14.67
CA LEU A 109 -21.32 2.44 14.59
C LEU A 109 -21.67 1.25 15.46
N PRO A 110 -22.91 1.21 16.01
CA PRO A 110 -23.40 0.01 16.67
C PRO A 110 -23.39 -1.17 15.69
N SER A 111 -22.79 -2.30 16.10
CA SER A 111 -22.79 -3.50 15.26
C SER A 111 -24.17 -4.16 15.28
N GLU A 112 -24.64 -4.66 14.14
CA GLU A 112 -25.85 -5.48 14.08
C GLU A 112 -25.56 -6.92 14.53
N PRO A 113 -26.53 -7.58 15.16
CA PRO A 113 -27.92 -7.18 15.45
C PRO A 113 -28.12 -6.71 16.91
N VAL A 114 -27.18 -5.98 17.46
CA VAL A 114 -27.27 -5.58 18.87
C VAL A 114 -28.35 -4.53 19.04
N ARG A 115 -29.57 -4.97 19.31
CA ARG A 115 -30.56 -4.08 19.91
C ARG A 115 -29.99 -3.65 21.25
N PRO A 116 -29.81 -2.37 21.51
CA PRO A 116 -29.23 -1.93 22.76
C PRO A 116 -30.19 -2.28 23.92
N TYR A 117 -29.87 -3.37 24.57
CA TYR A 117 -30.58 -3.79 25.78
C TYR A 117 -30.26 -2.91 27.00
N PHE A 118 -29.40 -1.88 26.85
CA PHE A 118 -29.14 -0.89 27.89
C PHE A 118 -30.40 -0.36 28.58
N TYR A 119 -31.49 -0.38 27.86
CA TYR A 119 -32.69 0.35 28.23
C TYR A 119 -33.82 -0.54 28.72
N ARG A 120 -33.63 -1.83 28.74
CA ARG A 120 -34.67 -2.75 29.17
C ARG A 120 -34.58 -3.17 30.63
N GLY A 121 -33.44 -2.91 31.28
CA GLY A 121 -33.27 -3.22 32.69
C GLY A 121 -33.45 -1.98 33.56
N ARG A 122 -34.21 -2.10 34.64
CA ARG A 122 -34.41 -1.00 35.58
C ARG A 122 -33.14 -0.58 36.34
N HIS A 123 -32.04 -1.34 36.24
CA HIS A 123 -30.79 -1.14 36.96
C HIS A 123 -29.57 -1.50 36.11
N SER A 124 -29.39 -0.80 34.99
CA SER A 124 -28.15 -1.01 34.19
C SER A 124 -27.01 -0.19 34.76
N THR A 125 -25.89 -0.85 35.04
CA THR A 125 -24.64 -0.21 35.48
C THR A 125 -23.50 -0.64 34.60
N PHE A 126 -22.60 0.30 34.24
CA PHE A 126 -21.40 -0.03 33.54
C PHE A 126 -20.48 -0.88 34.40
N ASP A 127 -19.87 -1.89 33.75
CA ASP A 127 -18.87 -2.76 34.32
C ASP A 127 -17.47 -2.44 33.80
N SER A 128 -17.28 -2.54 32.50
CA SER A 128 -15.99 -2.33 31.89
C SER A 128 -16.10 -1.98 30.41
N VAL A 129 -15.03 -1.42 29.89
CA VAL A 129 -14.86 -1.13 28.46
C VAL A 129 -13.65 -1.91 27.96
N LYS A 130 -13.81 -2.62 26.85
CA LYS A 130 -12.73 -3.34 26.21
C LYS A 130 -12.64 -2.97 24.73
N LEU A 131 -11.42 -2.97 24.22
CA LEU A 131 -11.11 -2.73 22.83
C LEU A 131 -10.59 -4.03 22.22
N SER A 132 -11.31 -4.56 21.23
CA SER A 132 -10.85 -5.68 20.42
C SER A 132 -10.09 -5.12 19.22
N LEU A 133 -8.85 -5.53 19.05
CA LEU A 133 -7.95 -5.12 17.98
C LEU A 133 -7.43 -6.34 17.22
N ASN A 134 -7.47 -6.28 15.91
CA ASN A 134 -6.81 -7.26 15.04
C ASN A 134 -5.51 -6.67 14.51
N MET A 135 -4.45 -6.84 15.28
CA MET A 135 -3.18 -6.16 15.04
C MET A 135 -2.12 -7.10 14.47
N LYS A 136 -1.20 -6.51 13.71
CA LYS A 136 0.08 -7.14 13.37
C LYS A 136 1.22 -6.15 13.59
N LEU A 137 2.38 -6.68 13.97
CA LEU A 137 3.60 -5.89 14.08
C LEU A 137 4.06 -5.47 12.68
N VAL A 138 4.36 -4.20 12.53
CA VAL A 138 4.89 -3.61 11.29
C VAL A 138 6.39 -3.39 11.40
N SER A 139 6.83 -2.60 12.40
CA SER A 139 8.23 -2.25 12.61
C SER A 139 8.49 -1.88 14.06
N GLY A 140 9.76 -1.71 14.42
CA GLY A 140 10.19 -1.30 15.76
C GLY A 140 10.32 -2.44 16.76
N ASP A 141 10.44 -2.09 18.06
CA ASP A 141 10.66 -3.03 19.14
C ASP A 141 9.35 -3.28 19.92
N PRO A 142 8.70 -4.46 19.74
CA PRO A 142 7.47 -4.78 20.42
C PRO A 142 7.63 -5.01 21.94
N SER A 143 8.86 -5.18 22.46
CA SER A 143 9.09 -5.31 23.90
C SER A 143 8.93 -3.98 24.65
N VAL A 144 9.02 -2.87 23.94
CA VAL A 144 8.83 -1.53 24.53
C VAL A 144 7.36 -1.28 24.75
N ARG A 145 7.01 -1.01 26.02
CA ARG A 145 5.63 -0.70 26.42
C ARG A 145 5.21 0.66 25.89
N GLN A 146 4.07 0.71 25.21
CA GLN A 146 3.46 1.92 24.70
C GLN A 146 2.16 2.21 25.44
N ARG A 147 1.92 3.48 25.72
CA ARG A 147 0.63 3.98 26.17
C ARG A 147 -0.14 4.57 25.00
N PHE A 148 -1.41 4.24 24.90
CA PHE A 148 -2.33 4.78 23.92
C PHE A 148 -3.47 5.52 24.63
N ASN A 149 -3.81 6.68 24.11
CA ASN A 149 -4.97 7.47 24.52
C ASN A 149 -6.07 7.33 23.43
N VAL A 150 -7.29 7.14 23.87
CA VAL A 150 -8.46 7.03 23.00
C VAL A 150 -9.31 8.29 23.18
N TYR A 151 -9.27 9.15 22.18
CA TYR A 151 -10.01 10.42 22.19
C TYR A 151 -11.33 10.27 21.43
N ARG A 152 -12.39 10.95 21.90
CA ARG A 152 -13.59 11.14 21.10
C ARG A 152 -13.32 12.14 19.98
N LEU A 153 -13.94 11.92 18.82
CA LEU A 153 -13.94 12.91 17.74
C LEU A 153 -14.86 14.08 18.12
N ARG A 154 -14.38 15.29 17.89
CA ARG A 154 -15.16 16.53 18.06
C ARG A 154 -16.04 16.79 16.85
N ASP A 155 -15.57 16.43 15.67
CA ASP A 155 -16.22 16.66 14.40
C ASP A 155 -16.68 15.35 13.77
N THR A 156 -17.77 15.39 13.01
CA THR A 156 -18.19 14.26 12.18
C THR A 156 -17.29 14.21 10.95
N LEU A 157 -16.60 13.09 10.75
CA LEU A 157 -15.84 12.86 9.53
C LEU A 157 -16.81 12.70 8.35
N ALA A 158 -16.63 13.51 7.33
CA ALA A 158 -17.47 13.44 6.16
C ALA A 158 -17.15 12.22 5.31
N TYR A 159 -18.17 11.46 4.98
CA TYR A 159 -18.13 10.46 3.93
C TYR A 159 -18.84 11.01 2.70
N THR A 160 -18.09 11.54 1.78
CA THR A 160 -18.58 11.93 0.45
C THR A 160 -17.67 11.35 -0.61
N THR A 161 -18.21 11.15 -1.81
CA THR A 161 -17.41 10.66 -2.94
C THR A 161 -16.25 11.56 -3.29
N ASP A 162 -16.29 12.80 -2.84
CA ASP A 162 -15.31 13.83 -3.21
C ASP A 162 -14.31 14.15 -2.09
N THR A 163 -14.51 13.60 -0.87
CA THR A 163 -13.60 13.84 0.24
C THR A 163 -12.52 12.77 0.30
N ILE A 164 -11.27 13.15 0.16
CA ILE A 164 -10.09 12.29 0.31
C ILE A 164 -9.36 12.71 1.57
N TYR A 165 -9.10 11.75 2.45
CA TYR A 165 -8.25 11.95 3.61
C TYR A 165 -6.87 11.37 3.33
N TYR A 166 -5.83 12.13 3.66
CA TYR A 166 -4.43 11.75 3.49
C TYR A 166 -3.81 11.32 4.82
N GLN A 167 -2.66 10.67 4.77
CA GLN A 167 -1.90 10.30 5.97
C GLN A 167 -1.45 11.52 6.79
N SER A 168 -1.29 12.67 6.16
CA SER A 168 -1.00 13.96 6.80
C SER A 168 -2.16 14.56 7.60
N PHE A 169 -3.30 13.88 7.67
CA PHE A 169 -4.46 14.34 8.44
C PHE A 169 -4.09 14.69 9.87
N ARG A 170 -4.43 15.92 10.27
CA ARG A 170 -4.14 16.47 11.60
C ARG A 170 -5.28 16.14 12.56
N TYR A 171 -5.23 14.97 13.16
CA TYR A 171 -6.28 14.50 14.08
C TYR A 171 -6.45 15.43 15.28
N GLU A 172 -5.42 16.17 15.72
CA GLU A 172 -5.48 17.09 16.85
C GLU A 172 -6.53 18.18 16.68
N ASP A 173 -6.79 18.57 15.45
CA ASP A 173 -7.79 19.58 15.11
C ASP A 173 -9.23 19.04 15.21
N HIS A 174 -9.39 17.71 15.33
CA HIS A 174 -10.67 16.99 15.24
C HIS A 174 -11.02 16.14 16.45
N ILE A 175 -10.20 16.12 17.50
CA ILE A 175 -10.44 15.37 18.73
C ILE A 175 -10.84 16.29 19.90
N GLU A 176 -11.47 15.74 20.92
CA GLU A 176 -11.68 16.42 22.18
C GLU A 176 -10.35 16.61 22.93
N SER A 177 -10.27 17.59 23.82
CA SER A 177 -9.02 17.94 24.51
C SER A 177 -8.54 16.87 25.49
N GLU A 178 -9.46 16.08 26.04
CA GLU A 178 -9.17 15.05 27.03
C GLU A 178 -9.50 13.67 26.47
N PRO A 179 -8.63 12.67 26.72
CA PRO A 179 -8.91 11.31 26.28
C PRO A 179 -10.07 10.70 27.10
N ALA A 180 -10.92 9.95 26.41
CA ALA A 180 -12.00 9.21 27.05
C ALA A 180 -11.49 7.93 27.72
N PHE A 181 -10.55 7.26 27.08
CA PHE A 181 -9.97 6.01 27.58
C PHE A 181 -8.46 5.99 27.36
N SER A 182 -7.78 5.09 28.07
CA SER A 182 -6.38 4.79 27.79
C SER A 182 -6.09 3.31 27.99
N PHE A 183 -5.00 2.84 27.39
CA PHE A 183 -4.48 1.50 27.61
C PHE A 183 -2.97 1.46 27.36
N GLU A 184 -2.34 0.40 27.85
CA GLU A 184 -0.95 0.10 27.57
C GLU A 184 -0.84 -1.21 26.80
N TYR A 185 0.08 -1.25 25.85
CA TYR A 185 0.33 -2.43 25.06
C TYR A 185 1.82 -2.65 24.81
N SER A 186 2.25 -3.91 24.81
CA SER A 186 3.57 -4.35 24.38
C SER A 186 3.49 -5.83 23.95
N GLY A 187 4.33 -6.24 23.05
CA GLY A 187 4.40 -7.62 22.58
C GLY A 187 4.11 -7.75 21.08
N THR A 188 4.30 -8.96 20.58
CA THR A 188 3.89 -9.33 19.23
C THR A 188 2.44 -9.78 19.30
N PRO A 189 1.52 -9.11 18.59
CA PRO A 189 0.09 -9.41 18.69
C PRO A 189 -0.24 -10.84 18.23
N ALA A 190 -1.23 -11.45 18.90
CA ALA A 190 -1.97 -12.58 18.36
C ALA A 190 -2.94 -12.08 17.26
N ASP A 191 -3.83 -12.96 16.75
CA ASP A 191 -4.75 -12.55 15.68
C ASP A 191 -5.73 -11.46 16.15
N ILE A 192 -6.35 -11.64 17.33
CA ILE A 192 -7.24 -10.66 17.95
C ILE A 192 -6.86 -10.48 19.41
N GLU A 193 -6.62 -9.24 19.80
CA GLU A 193 -6.33 -8.85 21.18
C GLU A 193 -7.55 -8.16 21.80
N GLU A 194 -7.99 -8.62 22.96
CA GLU A 194 -9.00 -7.94 23.76
C GLU A 194 -8.35 -7.23 24.94
N ILE A 195 -8.32 -5.90 24.88
CA ILE A 195 -7.61 -5.05 25.82
C ILE A 195 -8.63 -4.32 26.70
N LYS A 196 -8.54 -4.46 28.03
CA LYS A 196 -9.33 -3.67 28.97
C LYS A 196 -8.82 -2.24 28.97
N LEU A 197 -9.74 -1.29 28.81
CA LEU A 197 -9.44 0.14 28.82
C LEU A 197 -9.59 0.72 30.23
N ASP A 198 -8.71 1.64 30.56
CA ASP A 198 -8.90 2.55 31.70
C ASP A 198 -9.89 3.62 31.28
N VAL A 199 -10.99 3.74 32.04
CA VAL A 199 -12.03 4.75 31.82
C VAL A 199 -11.62 6.04 32.50
N LEU A 200 -11.46 7.11 31.74
CA LEU A 200 -11.09 8.43 32.20
C LEU A 200 -12.36 9.32 32.40
N PRO A 201 -12.27 10.47 33.03
CA PRO A 201 -13.46 11.32 33.29
C PRO A 201 -14.27 11.66 32.02
N ALA A 202 -13.63 11.92 30.88
CA ALA A 202 -14.32 12.13 29.62
C ALA A 202 -15.01 10.86 29.12
N GLY A 203 -14.43 9.69 29.39
CA GLY A 203 -15.01 8.38 29.11
C GLY A 203 -16.25 8.10 29.95
N GLU A 204 -16.21 8.42 31.27
CA GLU A 204 -17.38 8.32 32.11
C GLU A 204 -18.54 9.21 31.60
N ALA A 205 -18.22 10.43 31.18
CA ALA A 205 -19.19 11.33 30.57
C ALA A 205 -19.80 10.77 29.30
N PHE A 206 -18.95 10.19 28.40
CA PHE A 206 -19.39 9.50 27.20
C PHE A 206 -20.34 8.33 27.52
N LEU A 207 -19.97 7.48 28.47
CA LEU A 207 -20.78 6.34 28.85
C LEU A 207 -22.15 6.77 29.40
N LYS A 208 -22.20 7.84 30.22
CA LYS A 208 -23.46 8.43 30.68
C LYS A 208 -24.30 9.01 29.58
N GLU A 209 -23.66 9.68 28.60
CA GLU A 209 -24.34 10.20 27.41
C GLU A 209 -24.94 9.06 26.56
N MET A 210 -24.19 7.97 26.34
CA MET A 210 -24.66 6.78 25.64
C MET A 210 -25.87 6.15 26.32
N MET A 211 -25.85 6.03 27.65
CA MET A 211 -26.98 5.50 28.43
C MET A 211 -28.22 6.38 28.40
N ALA A 212 -28.05 7.69 28.30
CA ALA A 212 -29.15 8.65 28.24
C ALA A 212 -29.71 8.91 26.86
N ALA A 213 -29.05 8.38 25.81
CA ALA A 213 -29.46 8.62 24.44
C ALA A 213 -30.78 7.93 24.09
N ASP A 214 -31.48 8.47 23.08
CA ASP A 214 -32.67 7.84 22.53
C ASP A 214 -32.30 6.48 21.91
N THR A 215 -32.97 5.42 22.36
CA THR A 215 -32.72 4.05 21.90
C THR A 215 -32.86 3.88 20.40
N THR A 216 -33.69 4.70 19.75
CA THR A 216 -33.90 4.64 18.31
C THR A 216 -32.68 5.10 17.52
N LEU A 217 -31.74 5.84 18.11
CA LEU A 217 -30.48 6.23 17.47
C LEU A 217 -29.59 5.03 17.09
N PHE A 218 -29.79 3.91 17.78
CA PHE A 218 -28.99 2.71 17.55
C PHE A 218 -29.54 1.80 16.45
N TYR A 219 -30.62 2.19 15.78
CA TYR A 219 -31.15 1.48 14.63
C TYR A 219 -30.44 1.90 13.33
N SER A 220 -30.32 0.97 12.42
CA SER A 220 -29.57 1.15 11.17
C SER A 220 -30.07 2.28 10.27
N ASP A 221 -31.35 2.57 10.31
CA ASP A 221 -31.97 3.67 9.55
C ASP A 221 -31.68 5.08 10.12
N ARG A 222 -31.09 5.15 11.34
CA ARG A 222 -30.74 6.42 12.02
C ARG A 222 -29.23 6.61 12.23
N TYR A 223 -28.38 5.90 11.54
CA TYR A 223 -26.94 5.99 11.75
C TYR A 223 -26.33 7.36 11.48
N TYR A 224 -26.88 8.13 10.55
CA TYR A 224 -26.42 9.50 10.36
C TYR A 224 -26.64 10.39 11.58
N GLU A 225 -27.76 10.20 12.28
CA GLU A 225 -28.06 10.91 13.53
C GLU A 225 -27.15 10.44 14.64
N TYR A 226 -26.93 9.13 14.74
CA TYR A 226 -25.95 8.54 15.66
C TYR A 226 -24.55 9.13 15.45
N LEU A 227 -24.03 9.15 14.22
CA LEU A 227 -22.72 9.69 13.89
C LEU A 227 -22.61 11.19 14.16
N ARG A 228 -23.67 11.96 14.08
CA ARG A 228 -23.66 13.37 14.47
C ARG A 228 -23.50 13.56 15.98
N GLN A 229 -24.03 12.64 16.77
CA GLN A 229 -23.93 12.70 18.21
C GLN A 229 -22.64 12.06 18.74
N PHE A 230 -22.37 10.82 18.36
CA PHE A 230 -21.28 10.03 18.94
C PHE A 230 -20.00 10.02 18.10
N LYS A 231 -20.08 10.34 16.82
CA LYS A 231 -18.99 10.56 15.86
C LYS A 231 -18.04 9.37 15.72
N GLY A 232 -17.10 9.18 16.65
CA GLY A 232 -16.11 8.10 16.62
C GLY A 232 -14.94 8.39 17.54
N PHE A 233 -13.83 7.68 17.30
CA PHE A 233 -12.65 7.73 18.16
C PHE A 233 -11.36 7.86 17.37
N ALA A 234 -10.35 8.43 18.03
CA ALA A 234 -8.97 8.41 17.61
C ALA A 234 -8.12 7.66 18.64
N ILE A 235 -7.38 6.63 18.22
CA ILE A 235 -6.42 5.89 19.04
C ILE A 235 -5.04 6.47 18.74
N VAL A 236 -4.46 7.13 19.71
CA VAL A 236 -3.25 7.94 19.55
C VAL A 236 -2.18 7.45 20.52
N PRO A 237 -0.94 7.20 20.07
CA PRO A 237 0.14 6.91 21.00
C PRO A 237 0.43 8.13 21.88
N ASP A 238 0.55 7.91 23.18
CA ASP A 238 0.88 8.97 24.13
C ASP A 238 2.28 9.54 23.85
N THR A 239 2.47 10.83 24.07
CA THR A 239 3.76 11.50 23.84
C THR A 239 4.88 11.00 24.75
N SER A 240 4.54 10.40 25.90
CA SER A 240 5.50 9.74 26.80
C SER A 240 6.00 8.39 26.30
N THR A 241 5.36 7.81 25.28
CA THR A 241 5.80 6.56 24.67
C THR A 241 7.19 6.74 24.02
N PRO A 242 8.16 5.86 24.31
CA PRO A 242 9.47 5.90 23.66
C PRO A 242 9.38 5.86 22.14
N GLU A 243 10.25 6.60 21.47
CA GLU A 243 10.24 6.69 19.99
C GLU A 243 10.68 5.38 19.30
N ASN A 244 11.45 4.54 19.99
CA ASN A 244 11.93 3.25 19.50
C ASN A 244 10.97 2.09 19.81
N ALA A 245 9.72 2.36 20.11
CA ALA A 245 8.71 1.34 20.35
C ALA A 245 8.27 0.65 19.04
N ALA A 246 7.08 0.09 18.99
CA ALA A 246 6.59 -0.63 17.83
C ALA A 246 5.47 0.12 17.09
N LEU A 247 5.48 0.01 15.77
CA LEU A 247 4.38 0.38 14.91
C LEU A 247 3.53 -0.87 14.65
N TYR A 248 2.24 -0.75 14.84
CA TYR A 248 1.27 -1.80 14.57
C TYR A 248 0.33 -1.37 13.46
N VAL A 249 -0.07 -2.31 12.62
CA VAL A 249 -1.24 -2.18 11.75
C VAL A 249 -2.41 -2.87 12.41
N ASN A 250 -3.58 -2.25 12.34
CA ASN A 250 -4.83 -2.77 12.86
C ASN A 250 -5.83 -2.98 11.71
N TYR A 251 -6.40 -4.17 11.65
CA TYR A 251 -7.41 -4.52 10.66
C TYR A 251 -8.80 -4.18 11.21
N LEU A 252 -9.37 -3.09 10.72
CA LEU A 252 -10.57 -2.49 11.28
C LEU A 252 -11.85 -3.36 11.22
N PRO A 253 -12.09 -4.23 10.22
CA PRO A 253 -13.27 -5.10 10.20
C PRO A 253 -13.48 -5.96 11.44
N ASN A 254 -12.41 -6.21 12.20
CA ASN A 254 -12.44 -6.96 13.45
C ASN A 254 -12.10 -6.09 14.66
N THR A 255 -12.29 -4.78 14.54
CA THR A 255 -12.02 -3.82 15.63
C THR A 255 -13.33 -3.33 16.21
N TYR A 256 -13.47 -3.54 17.53
CA TYR A 256 -14.68 -3.21 18.25
C TYR A 256 -14.38 -2.55 19.59
N LEU A 257 -15.16 -1.54 19.93
CA LEU A 257 -15.24 -1.03 21.31
C LEU A 257 -16.43 -1.72 21.97
N ASN A 258 -16.14 -2.60 22.93
CA ASN A 258 -17.12 -3.39 23.66
C ASN A 258 -17.41 -2.72 25.01
N LEU A 259 -18.66 -2.31 25.20
CA LEU A 259 -19.14 -1.69 26.43
C LEU A 259 -19.90 -2.75 27.25
N TYR A 260 -19.28 -3.24 28.33
CA TYR A 260 -19.89 -4.24 29.20
C TYR A 260 -20.68 -3.56 30.30
N TYR A 261 -21.85 -4.11 30.61
CA TYR A 261 -22.73 -3.61 31.63
C TYR A 261 -23.53 -4.73 32.31
N GLN A 262 -23.96 -4.48 33.54
CA GLN A 262 -24.87 -5.35 34.28
C GLN A 262 -26.29 -4.86 34.07
N ARG A 263 -27.23 -5.76 33.87
CA ARG A 263 -28.65 -5.46 33.79
C ARG A 263 -29.49 -6.58 34.38
N ASP A 264 -30.67 -6.23 34.85
CA ASP A 264 -31.68 -7.21 35.23
C ASP A 264 -32.15 -7.99 33.96
N ARG A 265 -32.48 -9.24 34.18
CA ARG A 265 -33.15 -10.02 33.14
C ARG A 265 -34.58 -9.57 32.97
N ASP A 266 -35.07 -9.55 31.74
CA ASP A 266 -36.49 -9.39 31.46
C ASP A 266 -37.27 -10.65 31.92
N ASP A 267 -38.54 -10.49 32.32
CA ASP A 267 -39.39 -11.61 32.78
C ASP A 267 -39.50 -12.76 31.78
N TRP A 268 -39.39 -12.47 30.47
CA TRP A 268 -39.41 -13.51 29.42
C TRP A 268 -38.09 -14.29 29.31
N GLU A 269 -36.99 -13.76 29.79
CA GLU A 269 -35.68 -14.43 29.84
C GLU A 269 -35.58 -15.37 31.03
N ILE A 270 -36.45 -15.21 32.01
CA ILE A 270 -36.54 -16.06 33.17
C ILE A 270 -37.59 -17.14 32.87
N LYS A 271 -37.14 -18.33 32.43
CA LYS A 271 -38.04 -19.47 32.31
C LYS A 271 -38.51 -19.91 33.68
N VAL A 272 -39.81 -20.21 33.78
CA VAL A 272 -40.52 -20.48 35.05
C VAL A 272 -39.92 -21.63 35.88
N ASP A 273 -39.10 -22.49 35.27
CA ASP A 273 -38.54 -23.68 35.92
C ASP A 273 -37.11 -23.52 36.42
N ASP A 274 -36.54 -22.30 36.44
CA ASP A 274 -35.14 -22.06 36.75
C ASP A 274 -34.99 -21.25 38.03
N GLU A 275 -35.31 -21.89 39.20
CA GLU A 275 -35.25 -21.25 40.52
C GLU A 275 -33.84 -20.75 40.92
N ASN A 276 -32.78 -21.13 40.18
CA ASN A 276 -31.38 -20.83 40.47
C ASN A 276 -30.73 -19.82 39.49
N LYS A 277 -31.48 -19.19 38.58
CA LYS A 277 -30.87 -18.19 37.69
C LYS A 277 -30.73 -16.84 38.37
N GLU A 278 -29.52 -16.33 38.32
CA GLU A 278 -29.23 -14.95 38.71
C GLU A 278 -30.14 -13.98 37.94
N ARG A 279 -30.80 -13.08 38.64
CA ARG A 279 -31.63 -12.06 38.02
C ARG A 279 -30.83 -11.02 37.24
N GLU A 280 -29.57 -10.85 37.61
CA GLU A 280 -28.63 -9.93 37.00
C GLU A 280 -27.73 -10.65 36.01
N ILE A 281 -27.53 -10.09 34.81
CA ILE A 281 -26.67 -10.63 33.80
C ILE A 281 -25.71 -9.59 33.26
N THR A 282 -24.51 -10.04 32.86
CA THR A 282 -23.58 -9.21 32.11
C THR A 282 -24.00 -9.23 30.64
N ALA A 283 -24.16 -8.06 30.09
CA ALA A 283 -24.40 -7.85 28.68
C ALA A 283 -23.33 -6.92 28.10
N TYR A 284 -23.24 -6.82 26.80
CA TYR A 284 -22.35 -5.86 26.16
C TYR A 284 -23.00 -5.24 24.92
N MET A 285 -22.55 -4.04 24.61
CA MET A 285 -22.81 -3.36 23.36
C MET A 285 -21.50 -3.20 22.62
N GLN A 286 -21.55 -3.49 21.32
CA GLN A 286 -20.39 -3.44 20.47
C GLN A 286 -20.51 -2.27 19.49
N LEU A 287 -19.48 -1.44 19.46
CA LEU A 287 -19.33 -0.37 18.47
C LEU A 287 -18.25 -0.81 17.48
N ALA A 288 -18.65 -1.02 16.25
CA ALA A 288 -17.75 -1.42 15.16
C ALA A 288 -17.04 -0.21 14.55
N PHE A 289 -15.74 -0.34 14.32
CA PHE A 289 -14.93 0.67 13.63
C PHE A 289 -15.10 0.63 12.11
N THR A 290 -15.58 -0.48 11.58
CA THR A 290 -16.06 -0.59 10.21
C THR A 290 -17.24 -1.53 10.15
N ASP A 291 -18.08 -1.34 9.16
CA ASP A 291 -19.16 -2.26 8.82
C ASP A 291 -18.86 -2.90 7.46
N ASN A 292 -18.91 -4.22 7.38
CA ASN A 292 -18.68 -4.97 6.16
C ASN A 292 -19.78 -4.81 5.10
N ASP A 293 -20.94 -4.27 5.50
CA ASP A 293 -22.15 -4.39 4.70
C ASP A 293 -22.65 -3.11 4.05
N THR A 294 -21.84 -2.14 3.70
CA THR A 294 -22.34 -0.98 2.92
C THR A 294 -22.45 0.35 3.65
N ARG A 295 -21.97 0.46 4.87
CA ARG A 295 -22.15 1.68 5.64
C ARG A 295 -20.98 2.62 5.52
N ASP A 296 -21.33 3.87 5.58
CA ASP A 296 -20.45 4.98 5.30
C ASP A 296 -19.53 5.31 6.50
N ASN A 297 -18.80 4.29 7.00
CA ASN A 297 -17.79 4.52 8.01
C ASN A 297 -16.56 5.14 7.36
N THR A 298 -16.03 6.16 8.01
CA THR A 298 -14.78 6.80 7.60
C THR A 298 -13.67 6.36 8.53
N SER A 299 -12.59 5.90 7.96
CA SER A 299 -11.35 5.60 8.69
C SER A 299 -10.17 6.34 8.08
N ILE A 300 -9.27 6.79 8.94
CA ILE A 300 -8.09 7.56 8.55
C ILE A 300 -6.90 7.00 9.34
N ALA A 301 -5.82 6.70 8.64
CA ALA A 301 -4.52 6.47 9.27
C ALA A 301 -3.73 7.78 9.19
N SER A 302 -3.58 8.48 10.31
CA SER A 302 -2.69 9.63 10.41
C SER A 302 -1.29 9.13 10.67
N ILE A 303 -0.38 9.32 9.73
CA ILE A 303 1.01 8.87 9.83
C ILE A 303 1.93 10.07 9.67
N ARG A 304 2.74 10.31 10.68
CA ARG A 304 3.76 11.37 10.67
C ARG A 304 5.12 10.75 10.61
N ARG A 305 5.93 11.26 9.72
CA ARG A 305 7.33 10.90 9.57
C ARG A 305 8.21 12.09 9.89
N ASP A 306 9.31 11.83 10.56
CA ASP A 306 10.33 12.82 10.90
C ASP A 306 11.70 12.24 10.55
N TYR A 307 12.29 12.77 9.50
CA TYR A 307 13.61 12.38 9.01
C TYR A 307 14.75 13.15 9.69
N SER A 308 14.46 13.95 10.72
CA SER A 308 15.48 14.70 11.46
C SER A 308 16.56 13.78 12.03
N GLY A 309 17.82 14.17 11.90
CA GLY A 309 18.96 13.37 12.34
C GLY A 309 19.37 12.25 11.39
N THR A 310 18.70 12.11 10.23
CA THR A 310 19.08 11.17 9.16
C THR A 310 19.66 11.94 7.96
N PRO A 311 20.28 11.24 6.99
CA PRO A 311 20.70 11.86 5.73
C PRO A 311 19.55 12.48 4.92
N TYR A 312 18.32 12.15 5.26
CA TYR A 312 17.09 12.56 4.54
C TYR A 312 16.32 13.69 5.23
N ALA A 313 16.94 14.40 6.18
CA ALA A 313 16.28 15.48 6.93
C ALA A 313 15.61 16.54 6.06
N ALA A 314 16.18 16.85 4.88
CA ALA A 314 15.61 17.81 3.94
C ALA A 314 14.23 17.39 3.38
N LEU A 315 13.87 16.11 3.44
CA LEU A 315 12.54 15.65 3.02
C LEU A 315 11.42 16.20 3.92
N ASN A 316 11.70 16.54 5.18
CA ASN A 316 10.72 17.20 6.07
C ASN A 316 10.28 18.58 5.53
N GLU A 317 11.11 19.21 4.73
CA GLU A 317 10.88 20.52 4.13
C GLU A 317 10.31 20.40 2.69
N GLY A 318 9.98 19.19 2.26
CA GLY A 318 9.51 18.91 0.90
C GLY A 318 10.58 19.02 -0.18
N GLN A 319 11.86 19.00 0.23
CA GLN A 319 12.98 19.06 -0.72
C GLN A 319 13.23 17.70 -1.37
N ARG A 320 13.72 17.74 -2.60
CA ARG A 320 14.18 16.57 -3.34
C ARG A 320 15.67 16.36 -3.05
N ILE A 321 16.05 15.11 -2.77
CA ILE A 321 17.44 14.73 -2.50
C ILE A 321 17.91 13.81 -3.63
N GLU A 322 18.97 14.16 -4.32
CA GLU A 322 19.58 13.30 -5.34
C GLU A 322 20.09 12.00 -4.69
N ALA A 323 19.85 10.89 -5.37
CA ALA A 323 20.27 9.56 -4.95
C ALA A 323 21.29 9.02 -5.92
N GLU A 324 22.45 8.62 -5.39
CA GLU A 324 23.52 7.99 -6.14
C GLU A 324 23.82 6.60 -5.57
N GLY A 325 23.95 5.63 -6.42
CA GLY A 325 24.20 4.24 -6.07
C GLY A 325 22.98 3.51 -5.50
N VAL A 326 22.33 4.05 -4.46
CA VAL A 326 21.17 3.45 -3.80
C VAL A 326 20.09 4.51 -3.55
N ALA A 327 18.85 4.15 -3.87
CA ALA A 327 17.65 4.89 -3.52
C ALA A 327 16.70 4.01 -2.69
N TYR A 328 15.66 4.60 -2.09
CA TYR A 328 14.74 3.90 -1.20
C TYR A 328 13.29 4.18 -1.53
N VAL A 329 12.44 3.19 -1.29
CA VAL A 329 10.99 3.31 -1.35
C VAL A 329 10.39 2.70 -0.09
N GLN A 330 9.49 3.42 0.57
CA GLN A 330 8.77 2.94 1.76
C GLN A 330 7.34 2.49 1.41
N GLY A 331 6.85 1.48 2.12
CA GLY A 331 5.61 0.79 1.77
C GLY A 331 4.32 1.51 2.13
N ILE A 332 4.26 2.21 3.26
CA ILE A 332 3.06 2.90 3.76
C ILE A 332 3.12 4.42 3.57
N GLY A 333 3.60 4.86 2.44
CA GLY A 333 3.96 6.25 2.20
C GLY A 333 5.35 6.57 2.77
N GLY A 334 5.72 7.83 2.78
CA GLY A 334 7.06 8.27 3.19
C GLY A 334 7.98 8.46 2.00
N MET A 335 9.16 7.82 1.98
CA MET A 335 10.08 7.97 0.86
C MET A 335 9.57 7.30 -0.41
N ALA A 336 9.65 8.03 -1.50
CA ALA A 336 9.54 7.50 -2.85
C ALA A 336 10.78 7.87 -3.67
N THR A 337 11.04 7.12 -4.72
CA THR A 337 12.12 7.38 -5.66
C THR A 337 11.56 7.94 -6.95
N VAL A 338 12.01 9.09 -7.36
CA VAL A 338 11.72 9.65 -8.69
C VAL A 338 12.85 9.27 -9.62
N LEU A 339 12.52 8.54 -10.67
CA LEU A 339 13.41 8.27 -11.78
C LEU A 339 13.20 9.34 -12.84
N THR A 340 14.28 9.97 -13.26
CA THR A 340 14.26 10.98 -14.34
C THR A 340 15.02 10.44 -15.55
N PHE A 341 14.32 10.37 -16.66
CA PHE A 341 14.86 9.93 -17.94
C PHE A 341 15.48 11.12 -18.65
N PRO A 342 16.80 11.15 -18.86
CA PRO A 342 17.44 12.31 -19.48
C PRO A 342 17.09 12.43 -20.97
N ASP A 343 17.25 13.60 -21.55
CA ASP A 343 17.05 13.83 -23.00
C ASP A 343 17.88 12.89 -23.85
N SER A 344 19.12 12.64 -23.46
CA SER A 344 20.04 11.70 -24.12
C SER A 344 19.53 10.28 -24.18
N PHE A 345 18.68 9.84 -23.25
CA PHE A 345 18.00 8.54 -23.31
C PHE A 345 17.04 8.49 -24.52
N PHE A 346 16.25 9.54 -24.74
CA PHE A 346 15.31 9.64 -25.83
C PHE A 346 16.03 9.93 -27.15
N GLU A 347 17.08 10.76 -27.15
CA GLU A 347 17.93 11.01 -28.30
C GLU A 347 18.58 9.70 -28.81
N SER A 348 19.03 8.85 -27.87
CA SER A 348 19.59 7.54 -28.20
C SER A 348 18.55 6.63 -28.88
N LEU A 349 17.30 6.64 -28.42
CA LEU A 349 16.20 5.92 -29.04
C LEU A 349 15.85 6.52 -30.42
N GLU A 350 15.75 7.84 -30.53
CA GLU A 350 15.50 8.54 -31.78
C GLU A 350 16.59 8.32 -32.82
N ALA A 351 17.85 8.21 -32.40
CA ALA A 351 18.98 7.89 -33.32
C ALA A 351 18.89 6.51 -33.97
N ARG A 352 17.98 5.63 -33.52
CA ARG A 352 17.70 4.36 -34.16
C ARG A 352 16.89 4.47 -35.46
N LYS A 353 16.27 5.63 -35.70
CA LYS A 353 15.53 5.90 -36.93
C LYS A 353 16.49 5.95 -38.13
N PRO A 354 16.19 5.25 -39.21
CA PRO A 354 16.99 5.36 -40.45
C PRO A 354 16.98 6.77 -41.06
N SER A 355 15.89 7.50 -40.88
CA SER A 355 15.73 8.91 -41.23
C SER A 355 14.64 9.58 -40.38
N SER A 356 14.53 10.89 -40.45
CA SER A 356 13.50 11.67 -39.72
C SER A 356 12.06 11.32 -40.11
N ASP A 357 11.86 10.66 -41.26
CA ASP A 357 10.52 10.25 -41.73
C ASP A 357 9.94 9.07 -40.95
N TYR A 358 10.76 8.38 -40.15
CA TYR A 358 10.27 7.27 -39.34
C TYR A 358 9.74 7.71 -37.99
N THR A 359 8.66 7.07 -37.56
CA THR A 359 8.08 7.21 -36.22
C THR A 359 8.34 5.95 -35.43
N ILE A 360 8.71 6.14 -34.13
CA ILE A 360 8.89 5.05 -33.17
C ILE A 360 7.57 4.80 -32.47
N TYR A 361 7.14 3.54 -32.47
CA TYR A 361 6.02 3.08 -31.65
C TYR A 361 6.52 2.04 -30.66
N ILE A 362 6.35 2.32 -29.37
CA ILE A 362 6.73 1.42 -28.30
C ILE A 362 5.69 0.29 -28.21
N ASN A 363 6.13 -0.93 -28.51
CA ASN A 363 5.28 -2.11 -28.41
C ASN A 363 5.32 -2.69 -26.99
N GLN A 364 6.50 -2.65 -26.37
CA GLN A 364 6.72 -3.05 -24.98
C GLN A 364 7.92 -2.31 -24.41
N ALA A 365 7.79 -1.84 -23.18
CA ALA A 365 8.91 -1.31 -22.40
C ALA A 365 8.88 -1.89 -21.00
N GLN A 366 9.95 -2.57 -20.61
CA GLN A 366 10.10 -3.18 -19.29
C GLN A 366 11.18 -2.46 -18.51
N LEU A 367 10.81 -1.85 -17.42
CA LEU A 367 11.72 -1.23 -16.45
C LEU A 367 12.24 -2.31 -15.50
N PHE A 368 13.57 -2.39 -15.36
CA PHE A 368 14.26 -3.25 -14.40
C PHE A 368 14.97 -2.40 -13.37
N VAL A 369 14.61 -2.60 -12.11
CA VAL A 369 15.24 -1.94 -10.96
C VAL A 369 15.78 -3.01 -10.03
N TRP A 370 17.09 -3.06 -9.91
CA TRP A 370 17.78 -4.08 -9.11
C TRP A 370 17.79 -3.72 -7.63
N VAL A 371 17.90 -4.73 -6.76
CA VAL A 371 18.07 -4.54 -5.32
C VAL A 371 19.43 -5.08 -4.90
N PRO A 372 20.10 -4.46 -3.90
CA PRO A 372 21.33 -4.98 -3.31
C PRO A 372 21.10 -6.37 -2.69
N GLU A 373 22.07 -7.29 -2.83
CA GLU A 373 21.93 -8.68 -2.36
C GLU A 373 21.56 -8.81 -0.87
N HIS A 374 22.12 -7.95 -0.03
CA HIS A 374 21.89 -7.99 1.42
C HIS A 374 20.49 -7.55 1.85
N THR A 375 19.77 -6.81 1.01
CA THR A 375 18.38 -6.38 1.29
C THR A 375 17.35 -7.36 0.75
N ALA A 376 17.71 -8.19 -0.20
CA ALA A 376 16.81 -9.15 -0.84
C ALA A 376 16.28 -10.25 0.11
N THR A 377 16.87 -10.45 1.29
CA THR A 377 16.51 -11.53 2.20
C THR A 377 15.59 -11.15 3.35
N ALA A 378 15.53 -9.89 3.75
CA ALA A 378 14.87 -9.47 4.98
C ALA A 378 13.44 -8.92 4.79
N TYR A 379 13.14 -8.26 3.67
CA TYR A 379 11.96 -7.39 3.55
C TYR A 379 11.01 -7.71 2.39
N ASP A 380 10.88 -8.84 2.02
CA ASP A 380 10.77 -9.43 0.75
C ASP A 380 9.36 -9.88 0.32
N ARG A 381 8.34 -9.77 1.16
CA ARG A 381 7.12 -10.56 0.91
C ARG A 381 5.91 -9.79 0.41
N ALA A 382 5.81 -8.51 0.66
CA ALA A 382 4.54 -7.80 0.50
C ALA A 382 4.65 -6.46 -0.24
N PHE A 383 5.78 -6.20 -0.88
CA PHE A 383 6.01 -4.91 -1.49
C PHE A 383 5.73 -4.96 -2.99
N GLN A 384 4.67 -4.30 -3.41
CA GLN A 384 4.43 -4.03 -4.82
C GLN A 384 4.79 -2.58 -5.12
N MET A 385 5.65 -2.39 -6.12
CA MET A 385 6.05 -1.07 -6.56
C MET A 385 5.03 -0.51 -7.55
N LEU A 386 4.60 0.72 -7.32
CA LEU A 386 3.74 1.47 -8.23
C LEU A 386 4.55 2.55 -8.93
N GLY A 387 4.41 2.63 -10.25
CA GLY A 387 4.84 3.76 -11.04
C GLY A 387 3.74 4.82 -11.11
N SER A 388 4.10 6.07 -10.86
CA SER A 388 3.20 7.22 -11.00
C SER A 388 3.92 8.34 -11.75
N TYR A 389 3.18 9.12 -12.48
CA TYR A 389 3.72 10.30 -13.15
C TYR A 389 2.85 11.52 -12.84
N SER A 390 3.44 12.70 -12.93
CA SER A 390 2.69 13.95 -12.81
C SER A 390 1.96 14.22 -14.13
N ASN A 391 0.70 14.59 -14.03
CA ASN A 391 -0.10 15.00 -15.17
C ASN A 391 -0.90 16.25 -14.75
N TYR A 392 -0.54 17.41 -15.29
CA TYR A 392 -1.12 18.71 -14.93
C TYR A 392 -1.09 18.97 -13.41
N GLY A 393 0.03 18.67 -12.75
CA GLY A 393 0.21 18.84 -11.31
C GLY A 393 -0.54 17.85 -10.44
N LYS A 394 -1.11 16.79 -11.02
CA LYS A 394 -1.74 15.68 -10.27
C LYS A 394 -0.98 14.40 -10.55
N MET A 395 -0.60 13.71 -9.48
CA MET A 395 0.00 12.39 -9.63
C MET A 395 -1.06 11.36 -10.00
N SER A 396 -0.74 10.56 -11.00
CA SER A 396 -1.57 9.46 -11.48
C SER A 396 -0.74 8.20 -11.62
N ILE A 397 -1.32 7.04 -11.31
CA ILE A 397 -0.68 5.76 -11.62
C ILE A 397 -0.56 5.65 -13.14
N ILE A 398 0.56 5.10 -13.62
CA ILE A 398 0.74 4.89 -15.06
C ILE A 398 -0.35 3.97 -15.61
N ALA A 399 -0.77 4.23 -16.84
CA ALA A 399 -1.84 3.46 -17.49
C ALA A 399 -1.52 1.96 -17.59
N ASP A 400 -0.25 1.62 -17.73
CA ASP A 400 0.27 0.25 -17.80
C ASP A 400 -0.18 -0.63 -16.61
N TYR A 401 -0.32 -0.06 -15.41
CA TYR A 401 -0.84 -0.76 -14.24
C TYR A 401 -2.28 -1.25 -14.44
N TYR A 402 -3.15 -0.39 -14.96
CA TYR A 402 -4.57 -0.71 -15.18
C TYR A 402 -4.79 -1.65 -16.35
N ILE A 403 -3.94 -1.59 -17.37
CA ILE A 403 -4.03 -2.48 -18.52
C ILE A 403 -3.74 -3.93 -18.10
N SER A 404 -2.82 -4.13 -17.17
CA SER A 404 -2.46 -5.47 -16.69
C SER A 404 -3.50 -6.08 -15.73
N ASP A 405 -4.28 -5.26 -15.04
CA ASP A 405 -5.28 -5.70 -14.05
C ASP A 405 -6.68 -5.93 -14.67
N SER A 406 -6.84 -5.68 -15.95
CA SER A 406 -8.12 -5.85 -16.64
C SER A 406 -8.34 -7.34 -16.97
N GLU A 407 -9.35 -7.95 -16.35
CA GLU A 407 -9.78 -9.34 -16.62
C GLU A 407 -10.17 -9.62 -18.07
N THR A 408 -10.25 -8.58 -18.91
CA THR A 408 -10.67 -8.66 -20.30
C THR A 408 -9.55 -8.78 -21.30
N THR A 409 -8.29 -8.59 -20.91
CA THR A 409 -7.13 -8.74 -21.79
C THR A 409 -6.53 -10.12 -21.63
N SER A 410 -6.73 -10.97 -22.63
CA SER A 410 -6.10 -12.27 -22.76
C SER A 410 -4.58 -12.20 -23.06
N VAL A 411 -3.98 -11.04 -22.99
CA VAL A 411 -2.55 -10.82 -23.17
C VAL A 411 -1.95 -10.57 -21.80
N GLU A 412 -1.25 -11.58 -21.29
CA GLU A 412 -0.39 -11.47 -20.12
C GLU A 412 0.79 -10.52 -20.43
N VAL A 413 0.53 -9.23 -20.37
CA VAL A 413 1.60 -8.23 -20.17
C VAL A 413 1.57 -7.86 -18.71
N PRO A 414 2.28 -8.57 -17.85
CA PRO A 414 2.15 -8.33 -16.43
C PRO A 414 2.93 -7.07 -16.06
N TYR A 415 2.21 -6.05 -15.65
CA TYR A 415 2.75 -5.12 -14.69
C TYR A 415 3.00 -5.92 -13.41
N ASP A 416 4.23 -6.37 -13.23
CA ASP A 416 4.53 -7.23 -12.09
C ASP A 416 4.70 -6.40 -10.81
N GLY A 417 5.54 -5.36 -10.86
CA GLY A 417 5.84 -4.50 -9.70
C GLY A 417 6.32 -5.24 -8.45
N LYS A 418 6.42 -6.57 -8.53
CA LYS A 418 6.85 -7.45 -7.43
C LYS A 418 8.33 -7.77 -7.53
N LEU A 419 8.93 -8.08 -6.38
CA LEU A 419 10.32 -8.51 -6.35
C LEU A 419 10.48 -9.90 -6.98
N ASN A 420 11.17 -9.93 -8.11
CA ASN A 420 11.54 -11.18 -8.76
C ASN A 420 12.87 -11.69 -8.19
N ARG A 421 12.86 -12.91 -7.70
CA ARG A 421 14.01 -13.55 -7.08
C ARG A 421 14.56 -14.65 -7.97
N ASN A 422 15.53 -14.33 -8.78
CA ASN A 422 16.43 -15.35 -9.27
C ASN A 422 17.57 -15.56 -8.26
N PRO A 423 18.11 -16.79 -8.10
CA PRO A 423 19.21 -17.04 -7.18
C PRO A 423 20.34 -16.01 -7.34
N GLY A 424 20.58 -15.22 -6.29
CA GLY A 424 21.61 -14.21 -6.21
C GLY A 424 21.32 -12.86 -6.88
N LYS A 425 20.10 -12.59 -7.38
CA LYS A 425 19.77 -11.33 -8.06
C LYS A 425 18.30 -10.98 -7.90
N GLY A 426 17.98 -10.10 -6.94
CA GLY A 426 16.65 -9.52 -6.83
C GLY A 426 16.46 -8.32 -7.77
N TYR A 427 15.30 -8.22 -8.38
CA TYR A 427 14.91 -7.05 -9.17
C TYR A 427 13.39 -6.88 -9.19
N TYR A 428 12.95 -5.64 -9.30
CA TYR A 428 11.58 -5.28 -9.65
C TYR A 428 11.49 -5.12 -11.17
N ARG A 429 10.41 -5.64 -11.75
CA ARG A 429 10.10 -5.47 -13.15
C ARG A 429 8.73 -4.85 -13.32
N MET A 430 8.64 -3.80 -14.10
CA MET A 430 7.38 -3.11 -14.39
C MET A 430 7.26 -2.87 -15.89
N ASP A 431 6.07 -3.09 -16.43
CA ASP A 431 5.74 -2.60 -17.77
C ASP A 431 5.48 -1.09 -17.71
N ILE A 432 6.15 -0.34 -18.54
CA ILE A 432 6.06 1.12 -18.66
C ILE A 432 5.84 1.57 -20.11
N SER A 433 5.23 0.73 -20.92
CA SER A 433 5.10 0.93 -22.37
C SER A 433 4.34 2.22 -22.70
N SER A 434 3.19 2.42 -22.07
CA SER A 434 2.37 3.61 -22.27
C SER A 434 3.06 4.86 -21.73
N PHE A 435 3.69 4.74 -20.55
CA PHE A 435 4.47 5.84 -19.96
C PHE A 435 5.62 6.23 -20.89
N LEU A 436 6.42 5.27 -21.37
CA LEU A 436 7.57 5.56 -22.23
C LEU A 436 7.14 6.15 -23.59
N GLN A 437 6.04 5.67 -24.17
CA GLN A 437 5.48 6.26 -25.39
C GLN A 437 5.05 7.72 -25.17
N HIS A 438 4.42 8.01 -24.03
CA HIS A 438 4.03 9.36 -23.66
C HIS A 438 5.25 10.28 -23.49
N ALA A 439 6.26 9.80 -22.75
CA ALA A 439 7.50 10.54 -22.50
C ALA A 439 8.33 10.77 -23.78
N LEU A 440 8.25 9.87 -24.77
CA LEU A 440 8.89 10.04 -26.07
C LEU A 440 8.23 11.16 -26.91
N LEU A 441 6.92 11.35 -26.73
CA LEU A 441 6.15 12.36 -27.48
C LEU A 441 6.14 13.73 -26.81
N ASN A 442 6.59 13.83 -25.57
CA ASN A 442 6.62 15.05 -24.77
C ASN A 442 8.03 15.26 -24.23
N ASP A 443 8.53 16.48 -24.32
CA ASP A 443 9.91 16.84 -23.97
C ASP A 443 10.03 17.60 -22.64
N ASP A 444 8.96 17.61 -21.84
CA ASP A 444 8.97 18.25 -20.52
C ASP A 444 9.44 17.30 -19.42
N ASP A 445 10.09 17.85 -18.40
CA ASP A 445 10.63 17.10 -17.26
C ASP A 445 9.56 16.30 -16.49
N GLU A 446 8.32 16.79 -16.48
CA GLU A 446 7.20 16.15 -15.78
C GLU A 446 6.81 14.85 -16.48
N SER A 447 6.69 14.87 -17.80
CA SER A 447 6.39 13.68 -18.63
C SER A 447 7.51 12.64 -18.62
N ARG A 448 8.76 13.07 -18.38
CA ARG A 448 9.96 12.23 -18.35
C ARG A 448 10.37 11.77 -16.95
N SER A 449 9.50 11.97 -15.97
CA SER A 449 9.74 11.55 -14.58
C SER A 449 8.76 10.48 -14.14
N LEU A 450 9.28 9.36 -13.62
CA LEU A 450 8.50 8.25 -13.09
C LEU A 450 8.76 8.13 -11.58
N THR A 451 7.72 8.33 -10.77
CA THR A 451 7.80 8.17 -9.32
C THR A 451 7.50 6.72 -8.95
N LEU A 452 8.44 6.09 -8.27
CA LEU A 452 8.30 4.75 -7.72
C LEU A 452 7.86 4.87 -6.25
N GLY A 453 6.64 4.46 -5.97
CA GLY A 453 6.06 4.38 -4.64
C GLY A 453 5.74 2.94 -4.25
N GLY A 454 5.70 2.66 -2.94
CA GLY A 454 5.22 1.38 -2.43
C GLY A 454 3.71 1.37 -2.28
N THR A 455 3.08 0.30 -2.69
CA THR A 455 1.69 0.01 -2.35
C THR A 455 1.58 -1.30 -1.61
N TYR A 456 0.51 -1.47 -0.86
CA TYR A 456 0.17 -2.75 -0.30
C TYR A 456 -0.61 -3.58 -1.33
N THR A 457 -0.38 -4.87 -1.33
CA THR A 457 -1.29 -5.78 -2.01
C THR A 457 -2.47 -6.10 -1.09
N PRO A 458 -3.69 -6.33 -1.61
CA PRO A 458 -4.84 -6.72 -0.80
C PRO A 458 -4.61 -7.95 0.08
N TYR A 459 -3.62 -8.74 -0.25
CA TYR A 459 -3.34 -10.01 0.41
C TYR A 459 -2.23 -9.92 1.48
N GLU A 460 -1.40 -8.89 1.44
CA GLU A 460 -0.33 -8.66 2.43
C GLU A 460 -0.15 -7.14 2.69
N PRO A 461 -1.12 -6.49 3.34
CA PRO A 461 -1.18 -5.03 3.44
C PRO A 461 -0.21 -4.42 4.48
N PHE A 462 0.66 -5.21 5.12
CA PHE A 462 1.15 -4.90 6.46
C PHE A 462 2.62 -4.54 6.53
N SER A 463 3.24 -4.13 5.42
CA SER A 463 4.65 -3.82 5.49
C SER A 463 4.91 -2.31 5.45
N ASP A 464 5.40 -1.77 6.55
CA ASP A 464 6.18 -0.53 6.55
C ASP A 464 7.59 -0.80 6.03
N TYR A 465 7.72 -1.78 5.17
CA TYR A 465 9.00 -2.16 4.66
C TYR A 465 9.47 -1.11 3.66
N PHE A 466 10.74 -0.89 3.72
CA PHE A 466 11.43 -0.18 2.66
C PHE A 466 12.14 -1.18 1.76
N THR A 467 12.33 -0.81 0.52
CA THR A 467 13.21 -1.50 -0.40
C THR A 467 14.33 -0.56 -0.83
N SER A 468 15.51 -1.11 -0.95
CA SER A 468 16.65 -0.42 -1.54
C SER A 468 16.70 -0.71 -3.02
N LEU A 469 16.91 0.32 -3.82
CA LEU A 469 16.98 0.23 -5.27
C LEU A 469 18.38 0.62 -5.73
N MET A 470 18.95 -0.15 -6.65
CA MET A 470 20.21 0.21 -7.32
C MET A 470 19.90 1.21 -8.43
N VAL A 471 20.47 2.39 -8.34
CA VAL A 471 20.28 3.50 -9.28
C VAL A 471 21.58 3.93 -9.94
N ALA A 472 21.58 5.03 -10.66
CA ALA A 472 22.80 5.57 -11.28
C ALA A 472 23.96 5.64 -10.28
N GLY A 473 25.17 5.28 -10.70
CA GLY A 473 26.35 5.16 -9.84
C GLY A 473 26.52 3.79 -9.17
N SER A 474 25.53 2.88 -9.29
CA SER A 474 25.65 1.51 -8.80
C SER A 474 26.22 0.56 -9.87
N GLU A 475 26.57 -0.67 -9.45
CA GLU A 475 27.04 -1.73 -10.36
C GLU A 475 25.95 -2.19 -11.35
N ARG A 476 24.68 -1.95 -11.00
CA ARG A 476 23.51 -2.33 -11.82
C ARG A 476 22.50 -1.21 -11.79
N PRO A 477 22.70 -0.15 -12.58
CA PRO A 477 21.76 0.95 -12.65
C PRO A 477 20.42 0.50 -13.25
N VAL A 478 19.44 1.36 -13.13
CA VAL A 478 18.11 1.17 -13.75
C VAL A 478 18.23 0.97 -15.25
N GLN A 479 17.49 0.01 -15.78
CA GLN A 479 17.51 -0.36 -17.20
C GLN A 479 16.10 -0.43 -17.75
N VAL A 480 15.95 -0.10 -19.03
CA VAL A 480 14.70 -0.29 -19.77
C VAL A 480 14.98 -1.15 -21.01
N ARG A 481 14.30 -2.29 -21.04
CA ARG A 481 14.26 -3.11 -22.25
C ARG A 481 13.08 -2.66 -23.09
N VAL A 482 13.35 -2.21 -24.31
CA VAL A 482 12.33 -1.64 -25.21
C VAL A 482 12.19 -2.51 -26.44
N VAL A 483 10.96 -2.86 -26.78
CA VAL A 483 10.56 -3.45 -28.06
C VAL A 483 9.76 -2.40 -28.79
N TYR A 484 10.20 -2.00 -29.98
CA TYR A 484 9.58 -0.93 -30.73
C TYR A 484 9.51 -1.24 -32.20
N THR A 485 8.58 -0.59 -32.89
CA THR A 485 8.41 -0.67 -34.35
C THR A 485 8.72 0.68 -34.98
N LEU A 486 9.47 0.67 -36.04
CA LEU A 486 9.72 1.83 -36.89
C LEU A 486 8.71 1.85 -38.04
N ILE A 487 7.90 2.89 -38.11
CA ILE A 487 6.90 3.06 -39.17
C ILE A 487 7.30 4.25 -40.02
N LYS A 488 7.43 4.00 -41.32
CA LYS A 488 7.54 5.08 -42.29
C LYS A 488 6.12 5.48 -42.74
N PRO A 489 5.68 6.74 -42.46
CA PRO A 489 4.39 7.20 -42.94
C PRO A 489 4.34 7.08 -44.49
N ASN A 490 3.17 6.68 -44.99
CA ASN A 490 2.97 6.69 -46.45
C ASN A 490 3.12 8.14 -46.92
N GLY A 491 4.13 8.40 -47.74
CA GLY A 491 4.14 9.64 -48.54
C GLY A 491 2.83 9.70 -49.29
N GLU A 492 2.14 10.84 -49.23
CA GLU A 492 1.01 11.11 -50.09
C GLU A 492 1.38 10.71 -51.55
N GLN A 493 0.59 9.80 -52.12
CA GLN A 493 0.66 9.48 -53.54
C GLN A 493 0.03 10.59 -54.34
#